data_101c0188ce86835c24a7d083ed963eaf
#
_entry.id   101c0188ce86835c24a7d083ed963eaf
#
_cell.length_a   1.000
_cell.length_b   1.000
_cell.length_c   1.000
_cell.angle_alpha   90.00
_cell.angle_beta   90.00
_cell.angle_gamma   90.00
#
_symmetry.space_group_name_H-M   'P 1'
#
loop_
_entity.id
_entity.type
_entity.pdbx_description
1 polymer ?
#
loop_
_entity_poly.entity_id
_entity_poly.type
_entity_poly.pdbx_seq_one_letter_code
_entity_poly.pdbx_strand_id
1 'polypeptide(L)'
;MKLYIKLLLKNLIKLFGIQVFKYKKEISFINTDNFIPIKKNDEDIKLYELGRLISKSPTDYEKKMRFYSMIQIVKNILKNNNTNDFVECGCWKGHSSFIISELIKKSKKKINFHIFDSFEGLSNITKKDEELFYEKKKIKCNIKNQFSSSEKFLKKTVLKKFKFIKIYKGWIPSRFFTLKKNKFSFIHIDVDLYEPTYQSLEFFFPKLIKGGVIVCDDYNSSRFKGSKNAWDTYFKDKKYSFFYKIPFGGCYVIK
;
A
#
# COMPACT_ATOMS: atom_id res chain seq x y z
N MET A 1 17.75 2.77 29.88
CA MET A 1 17.30 1.52 30.55
C MET A 1 15.80 1.23 30.36
N LYS A 2 14.86 2.12 30.76
CA LYS A 2 13.40 1.89 30.59
C LYS A 2 12.90 1.68 29.15
N LEU A 3 13.52 2.31 28.17
CA LEU A 3 13.11 2.17 26.75
C LEU A 3 13.53 0.82 26.17
N TYR A 4 14.71 0.35 26.53
CA TYR A 4 15.27 -0.93 26.07
C TYR A 4 14.49 -2.13 26.62
N ILE A 5 14.10 -2.06 27.91
CA ILE A 5 13.27 -3.08 28.56
C ILE A 5 11.86 -3.13 27.92
N LYS A 6 11.27 -1.97 27.58
CA LYS A 6 10.00 -1.92 26.82
C LYS A 6 10.10 -2.55 25.44
N LEU A 7 11.20 -2.36 24.74
CA LEU A 7 11.42 -2.92 23.40
C LEU A 7 11.59 -4.45 23.47
N LEU A 8 12.37 -4.93 24.45
CA LEU A 8 12.56 -6.35 24.72
C LEU A 8 11.25 -7.05 25.10
N LEU A 9 10.49 -6.48 26.03
CA LEU A 9 9.16 -7.00 26.41
C LEU A 9 8.19 -7.02 25.22
N LYS A 10 8.19 -5.97 24.39
CA LYS A 10 7.33 -5.92 23.18
C LYS A 10 7.70 -6.99 22.16
N ASN A 11 9.00 -7.31 22.03
CA ASN A 11 9.46 -8.35 21.13
C ASN A 11 9.21 -9.77 21.69
N LEU A 12 9.36 -9.96 23.00
CA LEU A 12 9.02 -11.22 23.68
C LEU A 12 7.52 -11.53 23.57
N ILE A 13 6.67 -10.54 23.83
CA ILE A 13 5.22 -10.67 23.72
C ILE A 13 4.79 -11.01 22.29
N LYS A 14 5.47 -10.47 21.28
CA LYS A 14 5.23 -10.83 19.85
C LYS A 14 5.55 -12.29 19.53
N LEU A 15 6.53 -12.90 20.19
CA LEU A 15 6.87 -14.32 20.02
C LEU A 15 5.73 -15.26 20.45
N PHE A 16 4.87 -14.80 21.36
CA PHE A 16 3.67 -15.54 21.80
C PHE A 16 2.41 -15.17 21.03
N GLY A 17 2.52 -14.49 19.87
CA GLY A 17 1.36 -14.08 19.06
C GLY A 17 0.49 -13.01 19.72
N ILE A 18 1.03 -12.27 20.71
CA ILE A 18 0.30 -11.22 21.43
C ILE A 18 0.73 -9.86 20.90
N GLN A 19 -0.23 -9.06 20.45
CA GLN A 19 0.00 -7.67 20.06
C GLN A 19 -0.55 -6.73 21.15
N VAL A 20 0.28 -5.75 21.58
CA VAL A 20 -0.09 -4.78 22.59
C VAL A 20 -0.60 -3.51 21.93
N PHE A 21 -1.84 -3.15 22.19
CA PHE A 21 -2.44 -1.90 21.75
C PHE A 21 -2.62 -0.96 22.93
N LYS A 22 -2.30 0.31 22.74
CA LYS A 22 -2.62 1.36 23.69
C LYS A 22 -3.85 2.10 23.17
N TYR A 23 -4.99 1.86 23.79
CA TYR A 23 -6.22 2.59 23.48
C TYR A 23 -6.51 3.60 24.60
N LYS A 24 -6.49 4.90 24.24
CA LYS A 24 -6.62 6.02 25.21
C LYS A 24 -5.59 5.91 26.34
N LYS A 25 -5.99 5.57 27.57
CA LYS A 25 -5.09 5.37 28.72
C LYS A 25 -4.95 3.90 29.15
N GLU A 26 -5.63 2.98 28.46
CA GLU A 26 -5.63 1.57 28.78
C GLU A 26 -4.71 0.78 27.85
N ILE A 27 -4.08 -0.26 28.40
CA ILE A 27 -3.26 -1.21 27.65
C ILE A 27 -4.11 -2.47 27.45
N SER A 28 -4.46 -2.76 26.23
CA SER A 28 -5.15 -4.01 25.89
C SER A 28 -4.18 -5.00 25.29
N PHE A 29 -4.26 -6.24 25.73
CA PHE A 29 -3.51 -7.38 25.19
C PHE A 29 -4.46 -8.18 24.32
N ILE A 30 -4.14 -8.31 23.04
CA ILE A 30 -4.91 -9.13 22.10
C ILE A 30 -3.99 -10.26 21.65
N ASN A 31 -4.41 -11.49 21.88
CA ASN A 31 -3.79 -12.65 21.25
C ASN A 31 -4.23 -12.66 19.77
N THR A 32 -3.30 -12.26 18.89
CA THR A 32 -3.60 -12.10 17.45
C THR A 32 -3.89 -13.43 16.75
N ASP A 33 -3.43 -14.55 17.28
CA ASP A 33 -3.71 -15.87 16.72
C ASP A 33 -5.19 -16.28 16.90
N ASN A 34 -5.83 -15.78 17.97
CA ASN A 34 -7.24 -16.01 18.26
C ASN A 34 -8.18 -14.92 17.70
N PHE A 35 -7.64 -13.74 17.35
CA PHE A 35 -8.43 -12.58 16.92
C PHE A 35 -8.50 -12.42 15.40
N ILE A 36 -7.72 -13.18 14.64
CA ILE A 36 -7.78 -13.14 13.18
C ILE A 36 -8.96 -14.00 12.75
N PRO A 37 -10.07 -13.40 12.24
CA PRO A 37 -11.22 -14.17 11.75
C PRO A 37 -10.87 -14.95 10.47
N ILE A 38 -9.61 -14.95 10.10
CA ILE A 38 -9.07 -15.57 8.90
C ILE A 38 -8.28 -16.79 9.32
N LYS A 39 -8.67 -17.94 8.83
CA LYS A 39 -8.01 -19.21 9.13
C LYS A 39 -6.52 -19.14 8.77
N LYS A 40 -5.64 -19.63 9.64
CA LYS A 40 -4.17 -19.67 9.43
C LYS A 40 -3.79 -20.34 8.10
N ASN A 41 -4.61 -21.23 7.57
CA ASN A 41 -4.43 -21.91 6.28
C ASN A 41 -5.10 -21.22 5.10
N ASP A 42 -5.65 -20.01 5.28
CA ASP A 42 -6.24 -19.24 4.19
C ASP A 42 -5.22 -19.00 3.06
N GLU A 43 -5.63 -19.21 1.82
CA GLU A 43 -4.74 -19.10 0.65
C GLU A 43 -4.23 -17.68 0.43
N ASP A 44 -5.00 -16.68 0.84
CA ASP A 44 -4.62 -15.27 0.69
C ASP A 44 -3.58 -14.88 1.73
N ILE A 45 -3.66 -15.45 2.92
CA ILE A 45 -2.60 -15.32 3.94
C ILE A 45 -1.33 -16.06 3.48
N LYS A 46 -1.44 -17.23 2.88
CA LYS A 46 -0.26 -17.92 2.30
C LYS A 46 0.38 -17.09 1.19
N LEU A 47 -0.42 -16.48 0.32
CA LEU A 47 0.09 -15.59 -0.73
C LEU A 47 0.78 -14.35 -0.16
N TYR A 48 0.20 -13.74 0.88
CA TYR A 48 0.82 -12.63 1.61
C TYR A 48 2.19 -13.03 2.18
N GLU A 49 2.26 -14.15 2.90
CA GLU A 49 3.52 -14.59 3.51
C GLU A 49 4.57 -14.97 2.47
N LEU A 50 4.18 -15.58 1.35
CA LEU A 50 5.09 -15.86 0.24
C LEU A 50 5.67 -14.57 -0.35
N GLY A 51 4.83 -13.57 -0.62
CA GLY A 51 5.28 -12.26 -1.11
C GLY A 51 6.20 -11.56 -0.13
N ARG A 52 5.89 -11.64 1.18
CA ARG A 52 6.72 -11.10 2.25
C ARG A 52 8.13 -11.72 2.27
N LEU A 53 8.20 -13.03 2.18
CA LEU A 53 9.49 -13.76 2.20
C LEU A 53 10.33 -13.41 0.97
N ILE A 54 9.75 -13.44 -0.23
CA ILE A 54 10.45 -13.16 -1.50
C ILE A 54 10.94 -11.71 -1.55
N SER A 55 10.11 -10.75 -1.12
CA SER A 55 10.46 -9.33 -1.11
C SER A 55 11.33 -8.92 0.07
N LYS A 56 11.51 -9.80 1.07
CA LYS A 56 12.17 -9.49 2.35
C LYS A 56 11.54 -8.28 3.05
N SER A 57 10.23 -8.13 2.94
CA SER A 57 9.49 -7.03 3.56
C SER A 57 9.18 -7.32 5.02
N PRO A 58 9.21 -6.31 5.89
CA PRO A 58 8.71 -6.45 7.25
C PRO A 58 7.20 -6.66 7.23
N THR A 59 6.67 -7.17 8.32
CA THR A 59 5.24 -7.39 8.51
C THR A 59 4.80 -6.94 9.90
N ASP A 60 3.56 -6.50 9.98
CA ASP A 60 2.78 -6.33 11.18
C ASP A 60 1.33 -6.72 10.89
N TYR A 61 0.50 -6.71 11.92
CA TYR A 61 -0.90 -7.08 11.78
C TYR A 61 -1.68 -6.13 10.86
N GLU A 62 -1.47 -4.83 11.00
CA GLU A 62 -2.16 -3.80 10.22
C GLU A 62 -1.89 -3.95 8.72
N LYS A 63 -0.62 -4.10 8.34
CA LYS A 63 -0.22 -4.36 6.96
C LYS A 63 -0.82 -5.65 6.42
N LYS A 64 -0.83 -6.73 7.22
CA LYS A 64 -1.43 -8.00 6.81
C LYS A 64 -2.91 -7.84 6.46
N MET A 65 -3.66 -7.08 7.27
CA MET A 65 -5.10 -6.85 7.06
C MET A 65 -5.37 -5.95 5.85
N ARG A 66 -4.58 -4.90 5.65
CA ARG A 66 -4.68 -4.06 4.44
C ARG A 66 -4.43 -4.88 3.18
N PHE A 67 -3.37 -5.67 3.18
CA PHE A 67 -3.02 -6.52 2.03
C PHE A 67 -4.03 -7.64 1.79
N TYR A 68 -4.61 -8.20 2.84
CA TYR A 68 -5.72 -9.15 2.70
C TYR A 68 -6.91 -8.50 1.98
N SER A 69 -7.29 -7.28 2.40
CA SER A 69 -8.35 -6.52 1.74
C SER A 69 -8.01 -6.21 0.27
N MET A 70 -6.77 -5.80 -0.03
CA MET A 70 -6.29 -5.59 -1.40
C MET A 70 -6.39 -6.87 -2.25
N ILE A 71 -6.02 -8.03 -1.71
CA ILE A 71 -6.14 -9.32 -2.39
C ILE A 71 -7.60 -9.60 -2.78
N GLN A 72 -8.55 -9.38 -1.85
CA GLN A 72 -9.98 -9.57 -2.12
C GLN A 72 -10.48 -8.64 -3.24
N ILE A 73 -10.08 -7.37 -3.20
CA ILE A 73 -10.42 -6.38 -4.24
C ILE A 73 -9.88 -6.84 -5.60
N VAL A 74 -8.59 -7.18 -5.68
CA VAL A 74 -7.95 -7.62 -6.93
C VAL A 74 -8.60 -8.89 -7.47
N LYS A 75 -8.89 -9.87 -6.62
CA LYS A 75 -9.60 -11.11 -7.02
C LYS A 75 -10.98 -10.80 -7.60
N ASN A 76 -11.72 -9.87 -6.98
CA ASN A 76 -13.04 -9.48 -7.47
C ASN A 76 -12.97 -8.79 -8.83
N ILE A 77 -12.03 -7.85 -9.03
CA ILE A 77 -11.80 -7.20 -10.32
C ILE A 77 -11.44 -8.23 -11.40
N LEU A 78 -10.60 -9.21 -11.07
CA LEU A 78 -10.17 -10.25 -12.00
C LEU A 78 -11.29 -11.24 -12.39
N LYS A 79 -12.41 -11.30 -11.69
CA LYS A 79 -13.60 -12.05 -12.12
C LYS A 79 -14.35 -11.38 -13.27
N ASN A 80 -14.26 -10.05 -13.41
CA ASN A 80 -14.96 -9.29 -14.42
C ASN A 80 -14.36 -9.51 -15.82
N ASN A 81 -15.20 -9.61 -16.86
CA ASN A 81 -14.71 -9.84 -18.24
C ASN A 81 -13.98 -8.64 -18.83
N ASN A 82 -14.44 -7.41 -18.54
CA ASN A 82 -13.82 -6.16 -19.01
C ASN A 82 -12.76 -5.66 -18.03
N THR A 83 -11.63 -6.35 -17.97
CA THR A 83 -10.51 -5.94 -17.11
C THR A 83 -9.44 -5.25 -17.94
N ASN A 84 -9.10 -4.03 -17.57
CA ASN A 84 -8.02 -3.22 -18.17
C ASN A 84 -6.74 -3.33 -17.35
N ASP A 85 -5.70 -2.60 -17.75
CA ASP A 85 -4.39 -2.58 -17.10
C ASP A 85 -4.48 -2.19 -15.61
N PHE A 86 -3.47 -2.59 -14.86
CA PHE A 86 -3.29 -2.30 -13.43
C PHE A 86 -2.13 -1.33 -13.23
N VAL A 87 -2.21 -0.51 -12.18
CA VAL A 87 -1.15 0.44 -11.79
C VAL A 87 -0.85 0.32 -10.31
N GLU A 88 0.43 0.47 -9.98
CA GLU A 88 0.93 0.69 -8.62
C GLU A 88 1.85 1.91 -8.61
N CYS A 89 1.59 2.83 -7.70
CA CYS A 89 2.42 4.00 -7.39
C CYS A 89 3.06 3.78 -6.02
N GLY A 90 4.38 3.60 -6.00
CA GLY A 90 5.13 3.15 -4.83
C GLY A 90 5.09 1.63 -4.68
N CYS A 91 6.23 0.99 -4.77
CA CYS A 91 6.32 -0.47 -4.62
C CYS A 91 7.35 -0.92 -3.57
N TRP A 92 8.22 0.01 -3.14
CA TRP A 92 9.29 -0.28 -2.19
C TRP A 92 10.04 -1.59 -2.53
N LYS A 93 9.92 -2.61 -1.67
CA LYS A 93 10.54 -3.94 -1.87
C LYS A 93 9.71 -4.87 -2.76
N GLY A 94 8.55 -4.44 -3.26
CA GLY A 94 7.70 -5.19 -4.18
C GLY A 94 6.82 -6.26 -3.54
N HIS A 95 6.44 -6.13 -2.26
CA HIS A 95 5.57 -7.10 -1.62
C HIS A 95 4.16 -7.09 -2.23
N SER A 96 3.52 -5.92 -2.31
CA SER A 96 2.24 -5.72 -2.99
C SER A 96 2.33 -6.07 -4.48
N SER A 97 3.39 -5.60 -5.14
CA SER A 97 3.65 -5.90 -6.56
C SER A 97 3.70 -7.41 -6.84
N PHE A 98 4.35 -8.19 -5.98
CA PHE A 98 4.41 -9.66 -6.11
C PHE A 98 3.03 -10.28 -5.99
N ILE A 99 2.26 -9.89 -4.98
CA ILE A 99 0.91 -10.42 -4.73
C ILE A 99 -0.02 -10.13 -5.90
N ILE A 100 -0.07 -8.87 -6.36
CA ILE A 100 -0.88 -8.45 -7.50
C ILE A 100 -0.49 -9.24 -8.75
N SER A 101 0.81 -9.42 -8.98
CA SER A 101 1.33 -10.17 -10.14
C SER A 101 0.95 -11.65 -10.10
N GLU A 102 0.98 -12.31 -8.94
CA GLU A 102 0.51 -13.69 -8.81
C GLU A 102 -0.97 -13.83 -9.11
N LEU A 103 -1.79 -12.88 -8.66
CA LEU A 103 -3.22 -12.89 -8.93
C LEU A 103 -3.51 -12.68 -10.42
N ILE A 104 -2.83 -11.73 -11.08
CA ILE A 104 -2.94 -11.53 -12.54
C ILE A 104 -2.53 -12.81 -13.27
N LYS A 105 -1.40 -13.42 -12.92
CA LYS A 105 -0.92 -14.67 -13.53
C LYS A 105 -1.94 -15.80 -13.38
N LYS A 106 -2.49 -16.00 -12.16
CA LYS A 106 -3.52 -17.02 -11.89
C LYS A 106 -4.79 -16.81 -12.71
N SER A 107 -5.17 -15.57 -12.97
CA SER A 107 -6.39 -15.23 -13.74
C SER A 107 -6.29 -15.57 -15.23
N LYS A 108 -5.09 -15.78 -15.76
CA LYS A 108 -4.77 -15.98 -17.18
C LYS A 108 -5.22 -14.83 -18.10
N LYS A 109 -5.59 -13.67 -17.54
CA LYS A 109 -5.99 -12.48 -18.29
C LYS A 109 -4.78 -11.75 -18.86
N LYS A 110 -4.96 -11.13 -20.03
CA LYS A 110 -3.95 -10.27 -20.69
C LYS A 110 -4.03 -8.86 -20.09
N ILE A 111 -3.33 -8.63 -18.99
CA ILE A 111 -3.27 -7.37 -18.25
C ILE A 111 -1.81 -6.93 -18.18
N ASN A 112 -1.52 -5.67 -18.56
CA ASN A 112 -0.23 -5.08 -18.20
C ASN A 112 -0.32 -4.51 -16.78
N PHE A 113 0.75 -4.71 -16.01
CA PHE A 113 0.88 -4.14 -14.68
C PHE A 113 2.00 -3.09 -14.69
N HIS A 114 1.63 -1.85 -14.43
CA HIS A 114 2.50 -0.69 -14.49
C HIS A 114 2.90 -0.28 -13.07
N ILE A 115 4.20 -0.25 -12.79
CA ILE A 115 4.76 0.06 -11.47
C ILE A 115 5.60 1.33 -11.59
N PHE A 116 5.28 2.34 -10.78
CA PHE A 116 6.00 3.61 -10.67
C PHE A 116 6.69 3.70 -9.31
N ASP A 117 8.00 3.89 -9.32
CA ASP A 117 8.79 4.06 -8.10
C ASP A 117 10.08 4.85 -8.41
N SER A 118 10.52 5.68 -7.48
CA SER A 118 11.80 6.37 -7.59
C SER A 118 12.97 5.43 -7.35
N PHE A 119 12.77 4.40 -6.51
CA PHE A 119 13.80 3.55 -5.89
C PHE A 119 14.76 4.30 -4.96
N GLU A 120 14.50 5.58 -4.75
CA GLU A 120 15.27 6.47 -3.89
C GLU A 120 14.60 6.69 -2.52
N GLY A 121 13.39 6.11 -2.33
CA GLY A 121 12.59 6.24 -1.11
C GLY A 121 11.69 7.48 -1.15
N LEU A 122 11.39 8.04 0.02
CA LEU A 122 10.51 9.20 0.13
C LEU A 122 11.19 10.48 -0.36
N SER A 123 10.42 11.33 -1.02
CA SER A 123 10.81 12.68 -1.40
C SER A 123 10.90 13.62 -0.18
N ASN A 124 11.23 14.89 -0.42
CA ASN A 124 11.08 15.90 0.61
C ASN A 124 9.61 16.08 1.00
N ILE A 125 9.37 16.26 2.29
CA ILE A 125 8.06 16.66 2.81
C ILE A 125 7.75 18.10 2.39
N THR A 126 6.48 18.36 2.18
CA THR A 126 5.95 19.71 1.93
C THR A 126 5.29 20.26 3.19
N LYS A 127 4.91 21.55 3.19
CA LYS A 127 4.13 22.14 4.30
C LYS A 127 2.84 21.35 4.57
N LYS A 128 2.21 20.78 3.55
CA LYS A 128 1.00 19.97 3.67
C LYS A 128 1.23 18.66 4.41
N ASP A 129 2.45 18.17 4.42
CA ASP A 129 2.85 17.01 5.21
C ASP A 129 3.28 17.45 6.63
N GLU A 130 4.01 18.57 6.76
CA GLU A 130 4.54 19.07 8.03
C GLU A 130 3.48 19.44 9.04
N GLU A 131 2.40 20.08 8.62
CA GLU A 131 1.28 20.48 9.49
C GLU A 131 0.60 19.30 10.17
N LEU A 132 0.82 18.10 9.66
CA LEU A 132 0.13 16.88 10.05
C LEU A 132 0.98 15.91 10.85
N PHE A 133 2.30 16.12 10.87
CA PHE A 133 3.21 15.28 11.65
C PHE A 133 3.22 15.60 13.16
N TYR A 134 2.57 16.69 13.63
CA TYR A 134 2.82 17.23 14.97
C TYR A 134 1.59 17.59 15.80
N GLU A 135 1.12 16.63 16.56
CA GLU A 135 0.73 16.90 17.94
C GLU A 135 1.95 16.64 18.85
N LYS A 136 2.67 17.69 19.24
CA LYS A 136 3.52 17.79 20.42
C LYS A 136 5.03 17.62 20.39
N LYS A 137 5.76 17.33 19.35
CA LYS A 137 7.23 17.58 19.35
C LYS A 137 7.76 17.86 17.94
N LYS A 138 8.41 19.00 17.75
CA LYS A 138 9.29 19.30 16.60
C LYS A 138 10.44 18.29 16.53
N ILE A 139 10.18 17.09 16.08
CA ILE A 139 11.24 16.19 15.66
C ILE A 139 11.43 16.49 14.18
N LYS A 140 12.54 17.14 13.82
CA LYS A 140 13.05 17.17 12.43
C LYS A 140 13.41 15.72 12.05
N CYS A 141 12.42 14.88 11.81
CA CYS A 141 12.65 13.58 11.23
C CYS A 141 13.00 13.79 9.76
N ASN A 142 14.27 13.66 9.42
CA ASN A 142 14.67 13.53 8.02
C ASN A 142 14.13 12.18 7.53
N ILE A 143 12.94 12.21 6.88
CA ILE A 143 12.33 11.03 6.27
C ILE A 143 12.79 10.78 4.84
N LYS A 144 13.54 11.75 4.27
CA LYS A 144 14.09 11.62 2.93
C LYS A 144 14.87 10.33 2.78
N ASN A 145 14.64 9.64 1.68
CA ASN A 145 15.23 8.34 1.35
C ASN A 145 14.79 7.15 2.25
N GLN A 146 13.88 7.36 3.21
CA GLN A 146 13.25 6.21 3.86
C GLN A 146 12.48 5.41 2.81
N PHE A 147 12.44 4.09 2.96
CA PHE A 147 11.87 3.16 1.99
C PHE A 147 12.60 3.10 0.64
N SER A 148 13.86 3.57 0.56
CA SER A 148 14.67 3.28 -0.63
C SER A 148 14.79 1.78 -0.86
N SER A 149 14.86 1.36 -2.13
CA SER A 149 14.92 -0.04 -2.51
C SER A 149 15.74 -0.24 -3.78
N SER A 150 16.07 -1.48 -4.08
CA SER A 150 16.86 -1.82 -5.27
C SER A 150 15.96 -2.20 -6.43
N GLU A 151 15.93 -1.39 -7.50
CA GLU A 151 15.28 -1.76 -8.76
C GLU A 151 15.82 -3.09 -9.31
N LYS A 152 17.13 -3.33 -9.21
CA LYS A 152 17.75 -4.58 -9.63
C LYS A 152 17.21 -5.78 -8.85
N PHE A 153 17.07 -5.64 -7.52
CA PHE A 153 16.48 -6.70 -6.68
C PHE A 153 15.03 -6.96 -7.06
N LEU A 154 14.22 -5.90 -7.23
CA LEU A 154 12.84 -6.01 -7.67
C LEU A 154 12.73 -6.78 -8.99
N LYS A 155 13.43 -6.34 -10.03
CA LYS A 155 13.39 -6.96 -11.37
C LYS A 155 13.93 -8.39 -11.39
N LYS A 156 15.07 -8.64 -10.74
CA LYS A 156 15.79 -9.93 -10.87
C LYS A 156 15.35 -10.98 -9.86
N THR A 157 14.71 -10.59 -8.77
CA THR A 157 14.32 -11.51 -7.68
C THR A 157 12.81 -11.55 -7.50
N VAL A 158 12.21 -10.42 -7.17
CA VAL A 158 10.80 -10.37 -6.78
C VAL A 158 9.88 -10.60 -7.97
N LEU A 159 10.14 -9.94 -9.08
CA LEU A 159 9.25 -9.92 -10.25
C LEU A 159 9.77 -10.68 -11.47
N LYS A 160 10.91 -11.38 -11.35
CA LYS A 160 11.62 -12.04 -12.45
C LYS A 160 10.72 -12.91 -13.36
N LYS A 161 9.73 -13.59 -12.78
CA LYS A 161 8.88 -14.56 -13.50
C LYS A 161 7.66 -13.93 -14.21
N PHE A 162 7.44 -12.61 -14.06
CA PHE A 162 6.26 -11.93 -14.61
C PHE A 162 6.63 -11.03 -15.78
N LYS A 163 6.31 -11.47 -17.01
CA LYS A 163 6.68 -10.77 -18.25
C LYS A 163 5.75 -9.59 -18.60
N PHE A 164 4.59 -9.49 -17.97
CA PHE A 164 3.58 -8.47 -18.23
C PHE A 164 3.78 -7.19 -17.41
N ILE A 165 4.84 -7.11 -16.60
CA ILE A 165 5.14 -5.96 -15.76
C ILE A 165 5.98 -4.94 -16.52
N LYS A 166 5.61 -3.67 -16.36
CA LYS A 166 6.35 -2.50 -16.85
C LYS A 166 6.74 -1.61 -15.68
N ILE A 167 8.03 -1.43 -15.46
CA ILE A 167 8.57 -0.61 -14.36
C ILE A 167 9.02 0.73 -14.91
N TYR A 168 8.56 1.80 -14.28
CA TYR A 168 8.85 3.19 -14.62
C TYR A 168 9.62 3.83 -13.46
N LYS A 169 10.96 3.82 -13.56
CA LYS A 169 11.81 4.47 -12.58
C LYS A 169 11.73 5.98 -12.71
N GLY A 170 11.51 6.65 -11.60
CA GLY A 170 11.51 8.11 -11.48
C GLY A 170 10.52 8.62 -10.44
N TRP A 171 10.68 9.88 -10.09
CA TRP A 171 9.77 10.56 -9.17
C TRP A 171 8.40 10.79 -9.81
N ILE A 172 7.34 10.57 -9.04
CA ILE A 172 5.97 10.92 -9.44
C ILE A 172 5.87 12.45 -9.56
N PRO A 173 5.25 12.98 -10.63
CA PRO A 173 4.52 12.29 -11.72
C PRO A 173 5.34 12.13 -13.02
N SER A 174 6.66 12.29 -13.00
CA SER A 174 7.52 12.47 -14.17
C SER A 174 7.32 11.45 -15.31
N ARG A 175 6.91 10.22 -14.98
CA ARG A 175 6.72 9.14 -15.95
C ARG A 175 5.27 8.85 -16.32
N PHE A 176 4.30 9.52 -15.72
CA PHE A 176 2.87 9.25 -15.94
C PHE A 176 2.41 9.50 -17.37
N PHE A 177 3.04 10.47 -18.08
CA PHE A 177 2.68 10.81 -19.45
C PHE A 177 2.75 9.62 -20.41
N THR A 178 3.55 8.60 -20.12
CA THR A 178 3.65 7.38 -20.93
C THR A 178 2.34 6.60 -21.01
N LEU A 179 1.42 6.82 -20.06
CA LEU A 179 0.13 6.14 -19.93
C LEU A 179 -1.09 7.05 -20.20
N LYS A 180 -0.90 8.14 -20.95
CA LYS A 180 -1.99 9.09 -21.25
C LYS A 180 -3.26 8.45 -21.83
N LYS A 181 -3.10 7.45 -22.69
CA LYS A 181 -4.20 6.79 -23.43
C LYS A 181 -4.73 5.52 -22.74
N ASN A 182 -4.07 5.04 -21.70
CA ASN A 182 -4.46 3.80 -21.02
C ASN A 182 -5.71 3.98 -20.16
N LYS A 183 -6.44 2.87 -19.99
CA LYS A 183 -7.53 2.74 -19.03
C LYS A 183 -7.14 1.68 -17.99
N PHE A 184 -7.66 1.84 -16.79
CA PHE A 184 -7.27 1.00 -15.66
C PHE A 184 -8.50 0.42 -14.97
N SER A 185 -8.37 -0.80 -14.47
CA SER A 185 -9.37 -1.45 -13.61
C SER A 185 -8.97 -1.42 -12.15
N PHE A 186 -7.66 -1.36 -11.88
CA PHE A 186 -7.12 -1.32 -10.53
C PHE A 186 -5.95 -0.36 -10.44
N ILE A 187 -5.97 0.46 -9.39
CA ILE A 187 -4.90 1.42 -9.07
C ILE A 187 -4.59 1.28 -7.59
N HIS A 188 -3.32 1.06 -7.25
CA HIS A 188 -2.80 1.01 -5.89
C HIS A 188 -1.87 2.19 -5.67
N ILE A 189 -2.14 3.02 -4.66
CA ILE A 189 -1.32 4.18 -4.28
C ILE A 189 -0.76 3.92 -2.88
N ASP A 190 0.58 3.82 -2.78
CA ASP A 190 1.36 3.55 -1.58
C ASP A 190 2.63 4.41 -1.60
N VAL A 191 2.44 5.72 -1.43
CA VAL A 191 3.50 6.75 -1.59
C VAL A 191 3.62 7.70 -0.41
N ASP A 192 2.91 7.41 0.69
CA ASP A 192 3.01 8.04 2.01
C ASP A 192 2.67 9.54 2.06
N LEU A 193 3.15 10.37 1.11
CA LEU A 193 3.16 11.82 1.18
C LEU A 193 2.02 12.47 0.39
N TYR A 194 1.70 13.73 0.72
CA TYR A 194 0.60 14.49 0.11
C TYR A 194 0.76 14.63 -1.40
N GLU A 195 1.87 15.25 -1.85
CA GLU A 195 2.03 15.59 -3.26
C GLU A 195 2.02 14.37 -4.20
N PRO A 196 2.79 13.29 -3.96
CA PRO A 196 2.75 12.15 -4.86
C PRO A 196 1.41 11.41 -4.80
N THR A 197 0.70 11.41 -3.67
CA THR A 197 -0.66 10.87 -3.58
C THR A 197 -1.64 11.69 -4.42
N TYR A 198 -1.64 13.02 -4.26
CA TYR A 198 -2.54 13.91 -5.00
C TYR A 198 -2.32 13.81 -6.51
N GLN A 199 -1.07 13.87 -6.96
CA GLN A 199 -0.69 13.77 -8.36
C GLN A 199 -1.07 12.40 -8.97
N SER A 200 -0.96 11.33 -8.18
CA SER A 200 -1.41 9.99 -8.62
C SER A 200 -2.92 9.93 -8.80
N LEU A 201 -3.68 10.49 -7.86
CA LEU A 201 -5.14 10.59 -7.96
C LEU A 201 -5.57 11.42 -9.17
N GLU A 202 -4.98 12.59 -9.34
CA GLU A 202 -5.28 13.52 -10.43
C GLU A 202 -5.06 12.89 -11.81
N PHE A 203 -3.98 12.15 -11.97
CA PHE A 203 -3.67 11.49 -13.25
C PHE A 203 -4.47 10.21 -13.48
N PHE A 204 -4.58 9.33 -12.49
CA PHE A 204 -5.11 7.99 -12.71
C PHE A 204 -6.61 7.85 -12.50
N PHE A 205 -7.24 8.57 -11.56
CA PHE A 205 -8.68 8.43 -11.31
C PHE A 205 -9.56 8.74 -12.54
N PRO A 206 -9.28 9.78 -13.35
CA PRO A 206 -10.04 10.01 -14.60
C PRO A 206 -9.96 8.84 -15.59
N LYS A 207 -8.86 8.08 -15.55
CA LYS A 207 -8.59 6.92 -16.44
C LYS A 207 -9.09 5.59 -15.87
N LEU A 208 -9.54 5.57 -14.62
CA LEU A 208 -10.19 4.41 -14.04
C LEU A 208 -11.51 4.15 -14.73
N ILE A 209 -11.79 2.92 -15.15
CA ILE A 209 -13.06 2.53 -15.77
C ILE A 209 -14.20 2.55 -14.75
N LYS A 210 -15.45 2.56 -15.22
CA LYS A 210 -16.62 2.37 -14.35
C LYS A 210 -16.54 1.00 -13.66
N GLY A 211 -16.75 0.95 -12.36
CA GLY A 211 -16.56 -0.25 -11.53
C GLY A 211 -15.10 -0.60 -11.23
N GLY A 212 -14.14 0.17 -11.74
CA GLY A 212 -12.74 0.05 -11.38
C GLY A 212 -12.48 0.57 -9.97
N VAL A 213 -11.40 0.12 -9.35
CA VAL A 213 -11.08 0.41 -7.94
C VAL A 213 -9.74 1.11 -7.83
N ILE A 214 -9.70 2.17 -7.02
CA ILE A 214 -8.48 2.83 -6.60
C ILE A 214 -8.31 2.67 -5.08
N VAL A 215 -7.14 2.19 -4.66
CA VAL A 215 -6.77 1.92 -3.27
C VAL A 215 -5.68 2.89 -2.84
N CYS A 216 -5.80 3.42 -1.62
CA CYS A 216 -4.74 4.14 -0.92
C CYS A 216 -4.33 3.35 0.31
N ASP A 217 -3.07 2.92 0.40
CA ASP A 217 -2.57 2.11 1.53
C ASP A 217 -2.44 2.94 2.80
N ASP A 218 -2.10 4.24 2.68
CA ASP A 218 -1.73 5.12 3.78
C ASP A 218 -2.86 6.02 4.31
N TYR A 219 -4.12 5.84 3.88
CA TYR A 219 -5.21 6.77 4.19
C TYR A 219 -5.39 7.04 5.69
N ASN A 220 -5.25 6.04 6.55
CA ASN A 220 -5.34 6.18 8.01
C ASN A 220 -3.99 6.01 8.71
N SER A 221 -2.87 6.21 8.00
CA SER A 221 -1.56 6.15 8.60
C SER A 221 -1.43 7.17 9.74
N SER A 222 -1.02 6.70 10.92
CA SER A 222 -0.73 7.58 12.05
C SER A 222 0.56 8.38 11.82
N ARG A 223 1.41 7.90 10.91
CA ARG A 223 2.71 8.47 10.60
C ARG A 223 2.67 9.44 9.41
N PHE A 224 1.90 9.13 8.37
CA PHE A 224 1.87 9.86 7.10
C PHE A 224 0.46 10.39 6.82
N LYS A 225 0.08 11.45 7.49
CA LYS A 225 -1.26 12.06 7.34
C LYS A 225 -1.44 12.79 6.00
N GLY A 226 -0.35 13.12 5.32
CA GLY A 226 -0.35 13.78 4.02
C GLY A 226 -1.16 13.02 2.97
N SER A 227 -1.03 11.69 2.95
CA SER A 227 -1.78 10.82 2.05
C SER A 227 -3.30 10.93 2.24
N LYS A 228 -3.78 10.93 3.50
CA LYS A 228 -5.20 11.15 3.82
C LYS A 228 -5.71 12.51 3.33
N ASN A 229 -4.95 13.56 3.60
CA ASN A 229 -5.35 14.92 3.20
C ASN A 229 -5.38 15.11 1.69
N ALA A 230 -4.42 14.50 0.98
CA ALA A 230 -4.42 14.50 -0.49
C ALA A 230 -5.69 13.81 -1.02
N TRP A 231 -6.04 12.67 -0.44
CA TRP A 231 -7.24 11.92 -0.80
C TRP A 231 -8.51 12.71 -0.54
N ASP A 232 -8.70 13.22 0.68
CA ASP A 232 -9.88 13.98 1.07
C ASP A 232 -10.02 15.26 0.24
N THR A 233 -8.91 15.95 -0.04
CA THR A 233 -8.89 17.14 -0.91
C THR A 233 -9.31 16.78 -2.33
N TYR A 234 -8.77 15.70 -2.90
CA TYR A 234 -9.08 15.30 -4.27
C TYR A 234 -10.54 14.88 -4.44
N PHE A 235 -11.08 14.10 -3.49
CA PHE A 235 -12.42 13.52 -3.59
C PHE A 235 -13.54 14.43 -3.08
N LYS A 236 -13.24 15.61 -2.52
CA LYS A 236 -14.24 16.56 -1.98
C LYS A 236 -15.39 16.81 -2.95
N ASP A 237 -15.08 17.03 -4.24
CA ASP A 237 -16.06 17.38 -5.27
C ASP A 237 -16.12 16.33 -6.41
N LYS A 238 -15.64 15.11 -6.18
CA LYS A 238 -15.64 14.05 -7.18
C LYS A 238 -16.77 13.05 -6.95
N LYS A 239 -17.41 12.64 -8.04
CA LYS A 239 -18.40 11.56 -8.01
C LYS A 239 -17.72 10.19 -8.06
N TYR A 240 -18.17 9.30 -7.21
CA TYR A 240 -17.78 7.90 -7.15
C TYR A 240 -18.96 7.05 -6.67
N SER A 241 -18.93 5.75 -6.95
CA SER A 241 -20.02 4.84 -6.59
C SER A 241 -19.96 4.41 -5.14
N PHE A 242 -18.74 4.20 -4.59
CA PHE A 242 -18.56 3.67 -3.25
C PHE A 242 -17.21 4.09 -2.65
N PHE A 243 -17.20 4.41 -1.35
CA PHE A 243 -15.99 4.67 -0.57
C PHE A 243 -15.97 3.79 0.67
N TYR A 244 -14.83 3.17 0.95
CA TYR A 244 -14.65 2.31 2.12
C TYR A 244 -13.31 2.55 2.80
N LYS A 245 -13.35 2.71 4.12
CA LYS A 245 -12.14 2.75 4.97
C LYS A 245 -11.79 1.34 5.38
N ILE A 246 -10.62 0.88 4.97
CA ILE A 246 -10.12 -0.45 5.35
C ILE A 246 -9.78 -0.43 6.84
N PRO A 247 -10.26 -1.36 7.65
CA PRO A 247 -9.80 -1.48 9.03
C PRO A 247 -8.28 -1.60 9.11
N PHE A 248 -7.67 -0.96 10.09
CA PHE A 248 -6.22 -0.93 10.29
C PHE A 248 -5.42 -0.14 9.23
N GLY A 249 -6.02 0.80 8.59
CA GLY A 249 -5.41 1.72 7.63
C GLY A 249 -5.93 1.55 6.20
N GLY A 250 -5.53 2.43 5.31
CA GLY A 250 -5.96 2.40 3.93
C GLY A 250 -7.42 2.75 3.68
N CYS A 251 -7.75 2.94 2.41
CA CYS A 251 -9.12 3.08 1.92
C CYS A 251 -9.18 2.67 0.45
N TYR A 252 -10.40 2.54 -0.08
CA TYR A 252 -10.60 2.46 -1.53
C TYR A 252 -11.88 3.15 -1.98
N VAL A 253 -11.88 3.52 -3.26
CA VAL A 253 -13.03 4.06 -3.98
C VAL A 253 -13.31 3.19 -5.20
N ILE A 254 -14.61 2.94 -5.45
CA ILE A 254 -15.11 2.35 -6.70
C ILE A 254 -15.69 3.50 -7.55
N LYS A 255 -15.24 3.62 -8.80
CA LYS A 255 -15.71 4.64 -9.74
C LYS A 255 -17.09 4.33 -10.34
#